data_cf8a273cfa1a35cbb30cae49f0c0560c
#
_entry.id   cf8a273cfa1a35cbb30cae49f0c0560c
#
_cell.length_a   1.000
_cell.length_b   1.000
_cell.length_c   1.000
_cell.angle_alpha   90.00
_cell.angle_beta   90.00
_cell.angle_gamma   90.00
#
_symmetry.space_group_name_H-M   'P 1'
#
loop_
_entity.id
_entity.type
_entity.pdbx_description
1 polymer ?
#
loop_
_entity_poly.entity_id
_entity_poly.type
_entity_poly.pdbx_seq_one_letter_code
_entity_poly.pdbx_strand_id
1 'polypeptide(L)'
;MLIPKHFVGRENYMYIIILHSGSTIMIGGIILVATMTMCVAYIKHACGMFKIASYRIEKAIAVNTLKNVSLENEIIMYREIIHAVDIHRKAIKSTALFFSGFQRSRFVLLIIGVLTLSLNLYGVSEAVSHDIHDFVFHFLIVVDIFVYVFLFNYAGQEFMDHNDHIFSTAYNVRWYVTPLHVQKLILFLLQRGSKTVSLNFGIMFVLSLELFAALTKASISYFTVMCSMQ
;
A
#
# COMPACT_ATOMS: atom_id res chain seq x y z
N MET A 1 -13.06 27.47 -17.88
CA MET A 1 -11.88 28.17 -18.40
C MET A 1 -12.33 29.23 -19.41
N LEU A 2 -12.27 30.52 -19.05
CA LEU A 2 -12.75 31.63 -19.86
C LEU A 2 -11.58 32.22 -20.66
N ILE A 3 -11.29 31.60 -21.81
CA ILE A 3 -10.46 32.29 -22.81
C ILE A 3 -11.42 32.98 -23.77
N PRO A 4 -11.32 34.32 -23.96
CA PRO A 4 -12.21 35.04 -24.85
C PRO A 4 -12.04 34.54 -26.29
N LYS A 5 -13.10 34.04 -26.89
CA LYS A 5 -13.14 33.46 -28.26
C LYS A 5 -12.65 34.41 -29.36
N HIS A 6 -12.46 35.69 -29.05
CA HIS A 6 -12.12 36.73 -30.03
C HIS A 6 -10.63 36.95 -30.25
N PHE A 7 -9.73 36.35 -29.49
CA PHE A 7 -8.30 36.71 -29.57
C PHE A 7 -7.39 35.69 -30.28
N VAL A 8 -7.89 34.48 -30.59
CA VAL A 8 -7.07 33.46 -31.20
C VAL A 8 -7.78 32.84 -32.40
N GLY A 9 -7.15 32.81 -33.58
CA GLY A 9 -7.66 32.12 -34.75
C GLY A 9 -7.98 30.66 -34.40
N ARG A 10 -9.00 30.07 -35.03
CA ARG A 10 -9.54 28.74 -34.71
C ARG A 10 -8.45 27.64 -34.61
N GLU A 11 -7.44 27.69 -35.47
CA GLU A 11 -6.32 26.76 -35.49
C GLU A 11 -5.39 26.97 -34.29
N ASN A 12 -5.06 28.21 -33.95
CA ASN A 12 -4.22 28.50 -32.79
C ASN A 12 -4.87 28.10 -31.46
N TYR A 13 -6.21 28.19 -31.39
CA TYR A 13 -6.99 27.73 -30.23
C TYR A 13 -6.89 26.22 -30.04
N MET A 14 -6.90 25.42 -31.11
CA MET A 14 -6.71 23.97 -31.06
C MET A 14 -5.32 23.61 -30.55
N TYR A 15 -4.26 24.26 -31.02
CA TYR A 15 -2.89 24.02 -30.53
C TYR A 15 -2.73 24.34 -29.05
N ILE A 16 -3.36 25.40 -28.56
CA ILE A 16 -3.32 25.76 -27.13
C ILE A 16 -4.03 24.71 -26.28
N ILE A 17 -5.16 24.18 -26.73
CA ILE A 17 -5.89 23.12 -26.03
C ILE A 17 -5.05 21.82 -25.98
N ILE A 18 -4.46 21.44 -27.11
CA ILE A 18 -3.62 20.23 -27.19
C ILE A 18 -2.41 20.38 -26.27
N LEU A 19 -1.72 21.51 -26.32
CA LEU A 19 -0.57 21.79 -25.47
C LEU A 19 -0.94 21.79 -23.98
N HIS A 20 -2.07 22.42 -23.63
CA HIS A 20 -2.56 22.45 -22.25
C HIS A 20 -2.96 21.05 -21.75
N SER A 21 -3.72 20.29 -22.53
CA SER A 21 -4.12 18.93 -22.14
C SER A 21 -2.91 17.99 -22.04
N GLY A 22 -1.98 18.07 -23.00
CA GLY A 22 -0.75 17.28 -22.96
C GLY A 22 0.11 17.59 -21.73
N SER A 23 0.32 18.88 -21.43
CA SER A 23 1.07 19.27 -20.22
C SER A 23 0.37 18.86 -18.92
N THR A 24 -0.95 18.93 -18.85
CA THR A 24 -1.73 18.49 -17.68
C THR A 24 -1.59 16.98 -17.46
N ILE A 25 -1.68 16.19 -18.52
CA ILE A 25 -1.49 14.73 -18.45
C ILE A 25 -0.06 14.37 -18.01
N MET A 26 0.95 15.02 -18.57
CA MET A 26 2.35 14.79 -18.21
C MET A 26 2.63 15.13 -16.74
N ILE A 27 2.22 16.30 -16.28
CA ILE A 27 2.41 16.72 -14.89
C ILE A 27 1.63 15.79 -13.94
N GLY A 28 0.37 15.48 -14.26
CA GLY A 28 -0.45 14.56 -13.47
C GLY A 28 0.17 13.17 -13.36
N GLY A 29 0.66 12.62 -14.46
CA GLY A 29 1.36 11.32 -14.49
C GLY A 29 2.62 11.31 -13.62
N ILE A 30 3.46 12.34 -13.72
CA ILE A 30 4.65 12.47 -12.88
C ILE A 30 4.29 12.51 -11.39
N ILE A 31 3.28 13.28 -11.02
CA ILE A 31 2.82 13.39 -9.62
C ILE A 31 2.31 12.04 -9.12
N LEU A 32 1.51 11.30 -9.92
CA LEU A 32 0.98 10.00 -9.55
C LEU A 32 2.11 8.99 -9.33
N VAL A 33 3.07 8.89 -10.26
CA VAL A 33 4.21 7.97 -10.15
C VAL A 33 5.08 8.33 -8.96
N ALA A 34 5.42 9.60 -8.76
CA ALA A 34 6.23 10.05 -7.64
C ALA A 34 5.56 9.75 -6.29
N THR A 35 4.26 10.02 -6.16
CA THR A 35 3.51 9.76 -4.93
C THR A 35 3.41 8.26 -4.65
N MET A 36 3.17 7.44 -5.68
CA MET A 36 3.13 5.99 -5.55
C MET A 36 4.48 5.43 -5.10
N THR A 37 5.55 5.83 -5.78
CA THR A 37 6.92 5.38 -5.46
C THR A 37 7.30 5.75 -4.02
N MET A 38 6.98 6.96 -3.58
CA MET A 38 7.22 7.39 -2.20
C MET A 38 6.43 6.55 -1.19
N CYS A 39 5.15 6.28 -1.44
CA CYS A 39 4.32 5.44 -0.56
C CYS A 39 4.86 4.01 -0.46
N VAL A 40 5.18 3.38 -1.61
CA VAL A 40 5.73 2.02 -1.65
C VAL A 40 7.08 1.95 -0.97
N ALA A 41 7.98 2.92 -1.21
CA ALA A 41 9.28 2.98 -0.54
C ALA A 41 9.14 3.08 0.98
N TYR A 42 8.19 3.87 1.46
CA TYR A 42 7.92 4.00 2.89
C TYR A 42 7.39 2.69 3.51
N ILE A 43 6.48 2.00 2.83
CA ILE A 43 5.98 0.67 3.23
C ILE A 43 7.14 -0.35 3.25
N LYS A 44 7.96 -0.40 2.21
CA LYS A 44 9.13 -1.30 2.13
C LYS A 44 10.15 -1.03 3.24
N HIS A 45 10.37 0.23 3.58
CA HIS A 45 11.21 0.58 4.74
C HIS A 45 10.62 0.02 6.05
N ALA A 46 9.32 0.15 6.28
CA ALA A 46 8.66 -0.42 7.46
C ALA A 46 8.75 -1.96 7.49
N CYS A 47 8.55 -2.63 6.34
CA CYS A 47 8.76 -4.09 6.21
C CYS A 47 10.21 -4.49 6.56
N GLY A 48 11.20 -3.70 6.14
CA GLY A 48 12.60 -3.88 6.52
C GLY A 48 12.81 -3.79 8.04
N MET A 49 12.17 -2.81 8.69
CA MET A 49 12.21 -2.70 10.16
C MET A 49 11.58 -3.91 10.85
N PHE A 50 10.48 -4.44 10.32
CA PHE A 50 9.86 -5.67 10.84
C PHE A 50 10.78 -6.89 10.71
N LYS A 51 11.46 -7.05 9.57
CA LYS A 51 12.47 -8.11 9.37
C LYS A 51 13.61 -8.01 10.37
N ILE A 52 14.12 -6.80 10.62
CA ILE A 52 15.18 -6.57 11.61
C ILE A 52 14.68 -6.93 13.02
N ALA A 53 13.46 -6.57 13.37
CA ALA A 53 12.87 -6.93 14.66
C ALA A 53 12.75 -8.45 14.83
N SER A 54 12.22 -9.17 13.83
CA SER A 54 12.15 -10.65 13.85
C SER A 54 13.52 -11.30 13.99
N TYR A 55 14.50 -10.87 13.19
CA TYR A 55 15.86 -11.38 13.27
C TYR A 55 16.51 -11.20 14.66
N ARG A 56 16.30 -10.03 15.30
CA ARG A 56 16.80 -9.76 16.65
C ARG A 56 16.18 -10.68 17.70
N ILE A 57 14.87 -10.96 17.60
CA ILE A 57 14.16 -11.87 18.49
C ILE A 57 14.74 -13.29 18.37
N GLU A 58 14.87 -13.80 17.14
CA GLU A 58 15.45 -15.12 16.89
C GLU A 58 16.88 -15.24 17.42
N LYS A 59 17.73 -14.28 17.07
CA LYS A 59 19.14 -14.27 17.48
C LYS A 59 19.30 -14.18 18.98
N ALA A 60 18.51 -13.34 19.66
CA ALA A 60 18.59 -13.15 21.12
C ALA A 60 18.31 -14.46 21.86
N ILE A 61 17.34 -15.25 21.39
CA ILE A 61 16.94 -16.50 22.05
C ILE A 61 17.85 -17.66 21.63
N ALA A 62 18.31 -17.70 20.37
CA ALA A 62 19.23 -18.75 19.90
C ALA A 62 20.58 -18.71 20.66
N VAL A 63 21.12 -17.54 20.93
CA VAL A 63 22.38 -17.38 21.69
C VAL A 63 22.25 -17.93 23.11
N ASN A 64 21.11 -17.73 23.76
CA ASN A 64 20.87 -18.24 25.11
C ASN A 64 20.73 -19.79 25.18
N THR A 65 20.23 -20.40 24.09
CA THR A 65 20.05 -21.87 24.01
C THR A 65 21.38 -22.59 23.80
N LEU A 66 22.38 -21.94 23.21
CA LEU A 66 23.68 -22.50 22.84
C LEU A 66 24.78 -22.27 23.88
N LYS A 67 24.65 -21.30 24.76
CA LYS A 67 25.64 -20.89 25.77
C LYS A 67 25.05 -21.09 27.17
N ASN A 68 25.87 -21.60 28.11
CA ASN A 68 25.51 -21.66 29.52
C ASN A 68 24.97 -20.31 30.01
N VAL A 69 23.90 -20.36 30.79
CA VAL A 69 23.20 -19.18 31.34
C VAL A 69 24.21 -18.35 32.18
N SER A 70 24.82 -17.36 31.55
CA SER A 70 25.61 -16.34 32.24
C SER A 70 24.73 -15.10 32.42
N LEU A 71 24.88 -14.41 33.53
CA LEU A 71 24.17 -13.15 33.80
C LEU A 71 24.39 -12.12 32.67
N GLU A 72 25.56 -12.10 32.07
CA GLU A 72 25.90 -11.25 30.94
C GLU A 72 25.06 -11.55 29.70
N ASN A 73 24.89 -12.86 29.38
CA ASN A 73 24.04 -13.29 28.24
C ASN A 73 22.56 -12.93 28.46
N GLU A 74 22.08 -12.99 29.68
CA GLU A 74 20.72 -12.60 30.05
C GLU A 74 20.48 -11.10 29.82
N ILE A 75 21.43 -10.24 30.21
CA ILE A 75 21.35 -8.78 30.00
C ILE A 75 21.37 -8.46 28.50
N ILE A 76 22.24 -9.12 27.73
CA ILE A 76 22.29 -8.94 26.26
C ILE A 76 20.98 -9.33 25.62
N MET A 77 20.44 -10.50 25.95
CA MET A 77 19.16 -10.99 25.42
C MET A 77 18.02 -10.02 25.74
N TYR A 78 17.90 -9.58 26.98
CA TYR A 78 16.89 -8.62 27.40
C TYR A 78 16.97 -7.31 26.59
N ARG A 79 18.18 -6.79 26.40
CA ARG A 79 18.42 -5.58 25.59
C ARG A 79 18.01 -5.77 24.12
N GLU A 80 18.35 -6.91 23.51
CA GLU A 80 17.99 -7.18 22.11
C GLU A 80 16.47 -7.30 21.91
N ILE A 81 15.76 -7.92 22.85
CA ILE A 81 14.30 -8.00 22.80
C ILE A 81 13.65 -6.61 22.96
N ILE A 82 14.14 -5.78 23.89
CA ILE A 82 13.66 -4.38 24.01
C ILE A 82 13.88 -3.61 22.72
N HIS A 83 15.07 -3.74 22.10
CA HIS A 83 15.35 -3.09 20.82
C HIS A 83 14.42 -3.58 19.71
N ALA A 84 14.14 -4.86 19.64
CA ALA A 84 13.20 -5.43 18.65
C ALA A 84 11.79 -4.85 18.84
N VAL A 85 11.30 -4.79 20.08
CA VAL A 85 9.98 -4.20 20.41
C VAL A 85 9.93 -2.72 20.06
N ASP A 86 11.00 -1.96 20.32
CA ASP A 86 11.06 -0.53 20.00
C ASP A 86 11.07 -0.25 18.50
N ILE A 87 11.83 -1.04 17.72
CA ILE A 87 11.85 -1.00 16.25
C ILE A 87 10.44 -1.29 15.69
N HIS A 88 9.80 -2.36 16.17
CA HIS A 88 8.45 -2.75 15.75
C HIS A 88 7.45 -1.62 16.04
N ARG A 89 7.46 -1.07 17.26
CA ARG A 89 6.57 0.04 17.64
C ARG A 89 6.81 1.29 16.81
N LYS A 90 8.08 1.63 16.53
CA LYS A 90 8.45 2.78 15.69
C LYS A 90 7.96 2.58 14.26
N ALA A 91 8.14 1.39 13.67
CA ALA A 91 7.66 1.08 12.33
C ALA A 91 6.14 1.29 12.22
N ILE A 92 5.35 0.73 13.13
CA ILE A 92 3.90 0.91 13.15
C ILE A 92 3.52 2.39 13.29
N LYS A 93 4.08 3.08 14.29
CA LYS A 93 3.72 4.47 14.59
C LYS A 93 4.06 5.41 13.44
N SER A 94 5.26 5.30 12.86
CA SER A 94 5.69 6.14 11.74
C SER A 94 4.84 5.90 10.50
N THR A 95 4.53 4.64 10.18
CA THR A 95 3.68 4.30 9.04
C THR A 95 2.26 4.81 9.25
N ALA A 96 1.67 4.62 10.44
CA ALA A 96 0.35 5.14 10.75
C ALA A 96 0.28 6.66 10.63
N LEU A 97 1.30 7.39 11.12
CA LEU A 97 1.39 8.84 11.01
C LEU A 97 1.48 9.30 9.55
N PHE A 98 2.35 8.68 8.76
CA PHE A 98 2.50 8.98 7.34
C PHE A 98 1.18 8.80 6.59
N PHE A 99 0.51 7.67 6.81
CA PHE A 99 -0.74 7.35 6.12
C PHE A 99 -1.94 8.16 6.61
N SER A 100 -1.97 8.61 7.85
CA SER A 100 -3.07 9.44 8.39
C SER A 100 -3.18 10.80 7.70
N GLY A 101 -2.06 11.40 7.30
CA GLY A 101 -2.04 12.70 6.62
C GLY A 101 -2.76 12.72 5.26
N PHE A 102 -2.81 11.57 4.57
CA PHE A 102 -3.41 11.46 3.23
C PHE A 102 -4.72 10.67 3.19
N GLN A 103 -5.28 10.32 4.33
CA GLN A 103 -6.41 9.39 4.42
C GLN A 103 -7.64 9.85 3.63
N ARG A 104 -8.02 11.12 3.73
CA ARG A 104 -9.18 11.69 3.03
C ARG A 104 -8.97 11.77 1.52
N SER A 105 -7.83 12.26 1.09
CA SER A 105 -7.52 12.39 -0.35
C SER A 105 -7.51 11.05 -1.06
N ARG A 106 -6.98 10.00 -0.41
CA ARG A 106 -6.93 8.65 -0.98
C ARG A 106 -8.29 8.01 -1.10
N PHE A 107 -9.19 8.25 -0.15
CA PHE A 107 -10.57 7.77 -0.25
C PHE A 107 -11.28 8.34 -1.48
N VAL A 108 -11.14 9.65 -1.72
CA VAL A 108 -11.69 10.30 -2.92
C VAL A 108 -11.06 9.74 -4.21
N LEU A 109 -9.74 9.58 -4.23
CA LEU A 109 -9.03 8.98 -5.38
C LEU A 109 -9.47 7.55 -5.67
N LEU A 110 -9.80 6.76 -4.64
CA LEU A 110 -10.33 5.40 -4.81
C LEU A 110 -11.67 5.41 -5.53
N ILE A 111 -12.61 6.29 -5.12
CA ILE A 111 -13.91 6.41 -5.79
C ILE A 111 -13.72 6.86 -7.24
N ILE A 112 -12.91 7.88 -7.48
CA ILE A 112 -12.60 8.36 -8.83
C ILE A 112 -11.96 7.24 -9.65
N GLY A 113 -11.05 6.45 -9.07
CA GLY A 113 -10.39 5.33 -9.74
C GLY A 113 -11.36 4.25 -10.21
N VAL A 114 -12.33 3.87 -9.38
CA VAL A 114 -13.38 2.89 -9.75
C VAL A 114 -14.22 3.43 -10.91
N LEU A 115 -14.66 4.69 -10.83
CA LEU A 115 -15.45 5.31 -11.89
C LEU A 115 -14.65 5.41 -13.20
N THR A 116 -13.40 5.87 -13.13
CA THR A 116 -12.53 5.97 -14.31
C THR A 116 -12.27 4.61 -14.93
N LEU A 117 -12.03 3.58 -14.12
CA LEU A 117 -11.83 2.22 -14.61
C LEU A 117 -13.09 1.69 -15.32
N SER A 118 -14.28 1.90 -14.74
CA SER A 118 -15.54 1.48 -15.31
C SER A 118 -15.85 2.16 -16.66
N LEU A 119 -15.61 3.48 -16.73
CA LEU A 119 -15.81 4.25 -17.98
C LEU A 119 -14.82 3.85 -19.07
N ASN A 120 -13.56 3.56 -18.74
CA ASN A 120 -12.59 3.12 -19.73
C ASN A 120 -12.83 1.66 -20.19
N LEU A 121 -13.33 0.78 -19.32
CA LEU A 121 -13.77 -0.55 -19.73
C LEU A 121 -14.94 -0.46 -20.74
N TYR A 122 -15.89 0.45 -20.51
CA TYR A 122 -16.95 0.72 -21.47
C TYR A 122 -16.39 1.29 -22.79
N GLY A 123 -15.45 2.25 -22.73
CA GLY A 123 -14.76 2.77 -23.91
C GLY A 123 -14.03 1.70 -24.71
N VAL A 124 -13.37 0.74 -24.04
CA VAL A 124 -12.76 -0.43 -24.70
C VAL A 124 -13.80 -1.24 -25.46
N SER A 125 -14.97 -1.52 -24.86
CA SER A 125 -16.01 -2.32 -25.49
C SER A 125 -16.62 -1.65 -26.72
N GLU A 126 -16.82 -0.34 -26.68
CA GLU A 126 -17.32 0.46 -27.79
C GLU A 126 -16.31 0.56 -28.93
N ALA A 127 -15.06 0.81 -28.60
CA ALA A 127 -13.98 1.02 -29.56
C ALA A 127 -13.57 -0.25 -30.33
N VAL A 128 -13.83 -1.44 -29.82
CA VAL A 128 -13.54 -2.72 -30.50
C VAL A 128 -14.15 -2.75 -31.91
N SER A 129 -15.33 -2.13 -32.10
CA SER A 129 -16.07 -2.18 -33.34
C SER A 129 -15.82 -0.98 -34.26
N HIS A 130 -15.16 0.07 -33.81
CA HIS A 130 -15.15 1.37 -34.52
C HIS A 130 -13.75 1.90 -34.85
N ASP A 131 -12.84 1.98 -33.90
CA ASP A 131 -11.51 2.57 -34.12
C ASP A 131 -10.42 1.91 -33.25
N ILE A 132 -9.37 1.43 -33.90
CA ILE A 132 -8.24 0.79 -33.24
C ILE A 132 -7.45 1.78 -32.36
N HIS A 133 -7.42 3.07 -32.71
CA HIS A 133 -6.70 4.07 -31.92
C HIS A 133 -7.41 4.33 -30.59
N ASP A 134 -8.73 4.46 -30.60
CA ASP A 134 -9.55 4.63 -29.40
C ASP A 134 -9.50 3.38 -28.52
N PHE A 135 -9.52 2.20 -29.14
CA PHE A 135 -9.34 0.94 -28.42
C PHE A 135 -8.02 0.91 -27.66
N VAL A 136 -6.91 1.17 -28.35
CA VAL A 136 -5.56 1.17 -27.73
C VAL A 136 -5.47 2.21 -26.62
N PHE A 137 -6.02 3.39 -26.83
CA PHE A 137 -6.01 4.47 -25.83
C PHE A 137 -6.73 4.04 -24.54
N HIS A 138 -7.98 3.60 -24.63
CA HIS A 138 -8.75 3.15 -23.45
C HIS A 138 -8.13 1.92 -22.79
N PHE A 139 -7.62 0.98 -23.59
CA PHE A 139 -6.97 -0.23 -23.07
C PHE A 139 -5.71 0.10 -22.27
N LEU A 140 -4.87 1.01 -22.73
CA LEU A 140 -3.67 1.43 -22.01
C LEU A 140 -4.03 2.09 -20.66
N ILE A 141 -5.09 2.93 -20.62
CA ILE A 141 -5.56 3.53 -19.37
C ILE A 141 -6.06 2.47 -18.39
N VAL A 142 -6.80 1.47 -18.87
CA VAL A 142 -7.26 0.36 -18.03
C VAL A 142 -6.10 -0.40 -17.41
N VAL A 143 -5.09 -0.73 -18.23
CA VAL A 143 -3.88 -1.43 -17.75
C VAL A 143 -3.13 -0.58 -16.73
N ASP A 144 -2.95 0.71 -16.98
CA ASP A 144 -2.23 1.62 -16.07
C ASP A 144 -2.93 1.71 -14.70
N ILE A 145 -4.24 1.95 -14.68
CA ILE A 145 -5.03 2.00 -13.45
C ILE A 145 -4.96 0.66 -12.71
N PHE A 146 -5.08 -0.45 -13.43
CA PHE A 146 -5.07 -1.79 -12.85
C PHE A 146 -3.73 -2.09 -12.17
N VAL A 147 -2.62 -1.79 -12.84
CA VAL A 147 -1.26 -1.95 -12.30
C VAL A 147 -1.05 -1.05 -11.08
N TYR A 148 -1.48 0.22 -11.16
CA TYR A 148 -1.37 1.17 -10.06
C TYR A 148 -2.10 0.67 -8.81
N VAL A 149 -3.38 0.27 -8.94
CA VAL A 149 -4.19 -0.21 -7.83
C VAL A 149 -3.65 -1.53 -7.29
N PHE A 150 -3.20 -2.45 -8.17
CA PHE A 150 -2.59 -3.71 -7.75
C PHE A 150 -1.32 -3.50 -6.91
N LEU A 151 -0.35 -2.74 -7.43
CA LEU A 151 0.92 -2.51 -6.73
C LEU A 151 0.73 -1.87 -5.36
N PHE A 152 -0.22 -0.96 -5.25
CA PHE A 152 -0.49 -0.28 -3.99
C PHE A 152 -1.12 -1.21 -2.95
N ASN A 153 -2.09 -2.02 -3.35
CA ASN A 153 -2.71 -3.02 -2.48
C ASN A 153 -1.75 -4.17 -2.13
N TYR A 154 -0.90 -4.58 -3.08
CA TYR A 154 0.15 -5.56 -2.83
C TYR A 154 1.15 -5.09 -1.76
N ALA A 155 1.59 -3.83 -1.85
CA ALA A 155 2.47 -3.26 -0.83
C ALA A 155 1.80 -3.22 0.56
N GLY A 156 0.50 -2.93 0.63
CA GLY A 156 -0.28 -2.98 1.87
C GLY A 156 -0.40 -4.39 2.45
N GLN A 157 -0.62 -5.38 1.61
CA GLN A 157 -0.64 -6.79 2.00
C GLN A 157 0.72 -7.21 2.57
N GLU A 158 1.80 -6.88 1.87
CA GLU A 158 3.16 -7.19 2.31
C GLU A 158 3.51 -6.57 3.68
N PHE A 159 3.00 -5.36 3.95
CA PHE A 159 3.15 -4.73 5.26
C PHE A 159 2.48 -5.56 6.38
N MET A 160 1.26 -6.02 6.16
CA MET A 160 0.54 -6.87 7.11
C MET A 160 1.26 -8.20 7.32
N ASP A 161 1.67 -8.86 6.24
CA ASP A 161 2.34 -10.16 6.28
C ASP A 161 3.66 -10.09 7.07
N HIS A 162 4.44 -9.00 6.90
CA HIS A 162 5.68 -8.79 7.65
C HIS A 162 5.42 -8.48 9.13
N ASN A 163 4.34 -7.76 9.44
CA ASN A 163 3.93 -7.56 10.83
C ASN A 163 3.54 -8.88 11.51
N ASP A 164 2.75 -9.70 10.83
CA ASP A 164 2.29 -10.99 11.34
C ASP A 164 3.44 -12.00 11.45
N HIS A 165 4.47 -11.87 10.61
CA HIS A 165 5.69 -12.66 10.72
C HIS A 165 6.42 -12.41 12.05
N ILE A 166 6.40 -11.18 12.61
CA ILE A 166 6.98 -10.93 13.95
C ILE A 166 6.25 -11.73 15.03
N PHE A 167 4.92 -11.79 14.96
CA PHE A 167 4.13 -12.59 15.88
C PHE A 167 4.48 -14.07 15.77
N SER A 168 4.53 -14.61 14.55
CA SER A 168 4.91 -16.00 14.29
C SER A 168 6.32 -16.29 14.78
N THR A 169 7.27 -15.39 14.55
CA THR A 169 8.65 -15.50 15.05
C THR A 169 8.68 -15.54 16.57
N ALA A 170 8.02 -14.61 17.24
CA ALA A 170 7.97 -14.54 18.70
C ALA A 170 7.29 -15.77 19.34
N TYR A 171 6.32 -16.37 18.64
CA TYR A 171 5.65 -17.59 19.07
C TYR A 171 6.52 -18.84 18.90
N ASN A 172 7.24 -18.96 17.77
CA ASN A 172 8.00 -20.14 17.40
C ASN A 172 9.35 -20.27 18.12
N VAL A 173 9.91 -19.18 18.63
CA VAL A 173 11.14 -19.25 19.43
C VAL A 173 10.88 -19.89 20.79
N ARG A 174 11.90 -20.52 21.38
CA ARG A 174 11.79 -21.19 22.69
C ARG A 174 11.76 -20.18 23.85
N TRP A 175 10.79 -19.25 23.81
CA TRP A 175 10.65 -18.18 24.81
C TRP A 175 10.40 -18.69 26.23
N TYR A 176 9.81 -19.89 26.38
CA TYR A 176 9.48 -20.50 27.68
C TYR A 176 10.72 -20.97 28.47
N VAL A 177 11.88 -21.08 27.84
CA VAL A 177 13.16 -21.40 28.53
C VAL A 177 13.96 -20.16 28.91
N THR A 178 13.46 -18.96 28.58
CA THR A 178 14.12 -17.69 28.90
C THR A 178 13.79 -17.24 30.32
N PRO A 179 14.55 -16.31 30.92
CA PRO A 179 14.22 -15.72 32.22
C PRO A 179 12.84 -15.08 32.27
N LEU A 180 12.20 -15.09 33.43
CA LEU A 180 10.79 -14.68 33.60
C LEU A 180 10.49 -13.24 33.09
N HIS A 181 11.43 -12.30 33.28
CA HIS A 181 11.26 -10.94 32.80
C HIS A 181 11.27 -10.83 31.26
N VAL A 182 12.03 -11.69 30.56
CA VAL A 182 12.03 -11.81 29.09
C VAL A 182 10.75 -12.47 28.61
N GLN A 183 10.28 -13.54 29.28
CA GLN A 183 9.00 -14.18 28.98
C GLN A 183 7.86 -13.16 29.00
N LYS A 184 7.81 -12.29 30.03
CA LYS A 184 6.79 -11.23 30.12
C LYS A 184 6.83 -10.27 28.92
N LEU A 185 8.01 -9.86 28.46
CA LEU A 185 8.15 -8.99 27.29
C LEU A 185 7.64 -9.66 26.00
N ILE A 186 7.98 -10.94 25.82
CA ILE A 186 7.51 -11.70 24.67
C ILE A 186 5.99 -11.90 24.71
N LEU A 187 5.40 -12.17 25.89
CA LEU A 187 3.96 -12.25 26.05
C LEU A 187 3.26 -10.93 25.70
N PHE A 188 3.82 -9.78 26.09
CA PHE A 188 3.30 -8.48 25.66
C PHE A 188 3.40 -8.28 24.15
N LEU A 189 4.50 -8.73 23.53
CA LEU A 189 4.65 -8.67 22.08
C LEU A 189 3.61 -9.56 21.38
N LEU A 190 3.39 -10.78 21.88
CA LEU A 190 2.37 -11.70 21.36
C LEU A 190 0.95 -11.13 21.53
N GLN A 191 0.64 -10.57 22.70
CA GLN A 191 -0.65 -9.91 22.93
C GLN A 191 -0.86 -8.70 21.99
N ARG A 192 0.19 -7.94 21.69
CA ARG A 192 0.11 -6.83 20.73
C ARG A 192 -0.03 -7.33 19.31
N GLY A 193 0.71 -8.38 18.93
CA GLY A 193 0.70 -9.00 17.60
C GLY A 193 -0.61 -9.72 17.27
N SER A 194 -1.42 -10.11 18.27
CA SER A 194 -2.76 -10.67 18.03
C SER A 194 -3.76 -9.64 17.46
N LYS A 195 -3.43 -8.34 17.53
CA LYS A 195 -4.20 -7.27 16.88
C LYS A 195 -3.58 -7.00 15.51
N THR A 196 -4.31 -7.27 14.45
CA THR A 196 -3.88 -6.97 13.08
C THR A 196 -3.53 -5.50 12.94
N VAL A 197 -2.32 -5.23 12.47
CA VAL A 197 -1.89 -3.88 12.12
C VAL A 197 -2.11 -3.71 10.63
N SER A 198 -3.10 -2.91 10.28
CA SER A 198 -3.49 -2.67 8.89
C SER A 198 -3.31 -1.21 8.50
N LEU A 199 -3.06 -0.98 7.23
CA LEU A 199 -3.04 0.34 6.64
C LEU A 199 -4.45 0.68 6.15
N ASN A 200 -5.12 1.55 6.89
CA ASN A 200 -6.52 1.88 6.60
C ASN A 200 -6.66 3.05 5.64
N PHE A 201 -7.57 2.90 4.68
CA PHE A 201 -8.11 3.98 3.86
C PHE A 201 -9.47 4.41 4.40
N GLY A 202 -9.56 5.63 4.90
CA GLY A 202 -10.79 6.06 5.54
C GLY A 202 -11.12 5.21 6.77
N ILE A 203 -12.41 4.97 6.99
CA ILE A 203 -12.91 4.25 8.16
C ILE A 203 -13.07 2.74 7.84
N MET A 204 -13.22 2.36 6.56
CA MET A 204 -13.73 1.04 6.18
C MET A 204 -12.78 0.20 5.31
N PHE A 205 -11.80 0.79 4.64
CA PHE A 205 -10.99 0.06 3.67
C PHE A 205 -9.56 -0.17 4.19
N VAL A 206 -9.14 -1.42 4.11
CA VAL A 206 -7.78 -1.87 4.45
C VAL A 206 -7.02 -2.14 3.16
N LEU A 207 -5.82 -1.58 3.04
CA LEU A 207 -4.89 -1.89 1.94
C LEU A 207 -4.56 -3.38 1.94
N SER A 208 -5.15 -4.11 1.00
CA SER A 208 -4.97 -5.57 0.90
C SER A 208 -5.29 -6.06 -0.51
N LEU A 209 -4.86 -7.27 -0.84
CA LEU A 209 -5.27 -7.94 -2.08
C LEU A 209 -6.78 -8.20 -2.13
N GLU A 210 -7.42 -8.33 -0.97
CA GLU A 210 -8.88 -8.44 -0.87
C GLU A 210 -9.57 -7.16 -1.34
N LEU A 211 -9.07 -5.98 -0.92
CA LEU A 211 -9.57 -4.70 -1.41
C LEU A 211 -9.38 -4.56 -2.93
N PHE A 212 -8.23 -4.95 -3.46
CA PHE A 212 -7.99 -4.96 -4.90
C PHE A 212 -9.04 -5.80 -5.65
N ALA A 213 -9.31 -7.01 -5.18
CA ALA A 213 -10.32 -7.89 -5.76
C ALA A 213 -11.73 -7.27 -5.68
N ALA A 214 -12.08 -6.64 -4.56
CA ALA A 214 -13.36 -5.96 -4.38
C ALA A 214 -13.52 -4.77 -5.34
N LEU A 215 -12.48 -3.94 -5.51
CA LEU A 215 -12.49 -2.80 -6.44
C LEU A 215 -12.62 -3.25 -7.89
N THR A 216 -11.88 -4.30 -8.28
CA THR A 216 -11.97 -4.89 -9.62
C THR A 216 -13.38 -5.41 -9.89
N LYS A 217 -13.95 -6.16 -8.94
CA LYS A 217 -15.32 -6.68 -9.03
C LYS A 217 -16.35 -5.55 -9.15
N ALA A 218 -16.23 -4.49 -8.36
CA ALA A 218 -17.11 -3.32 -8.44
C ALA A 218 -17.02 -2.66 -9.82
N SER A 219 -15.81 -2.45 -10.35
CA SER A 219 -15.60 -1.82 -11.66
C SER A 219 -16.22 -2.66 -12.80
N ILE A 220 -16.08 -3.98 -12.77
CA ILE A 220 -16.70 -4.89 -13.73
C ILE A 220 -18.22 -4.86 -13.60
N SER A 221 -18.76 -4.81 -12.37
CA SER A 221 -20.18 -4.72 -12.14
C SER A 221 -20.78 -3.42 -12.72
N TYR A 222 -20.14 -2.28 -12.52
CA TYR A 222 -20.58 -1.02 -13.11
C TYR A 222 -20.48 -1.05 -14.65
N PHE A 223 -19.40 -1.64 -15.19
CA PHE A 223 -19.25 -1.83 -16.62
C PHE A 223 -20.40 -2.67 -17.21
N THR A 224 -20.76 -3.81 -16.60
CA THR A 224 -21.86 -4.66 -17.08
C THR A 224 -23.21 -3.94 -17.05
N VAL A 225 -23.47 -3.12 -16.02
CA VAL A 225 -24.67 -2.29 -15.96
C VAL A 225 -24.69 -1.29 -17.11
N MET A 226 -23.58 -0.59 -17.39
CA MET A 226 -23.51 0.35 -18.52
C MET A 226 -23.77 -0.32 -19.86
N CYS A 227 -23.21 -1.52 -20.09
CA CYS A 227 -23.47 -2.28 -21.31
C CYS A 227 -24.93 -2.77 -21.43
N SER A 228 -25.61 -3.04 -20.32
CA SER A 228 -27.00 -3.49 -20.32
C SER A 228 -28.04 -2.38 -20.54
N MET A 229 -27.60 -1.12 -20.45
CA MET A 229 -28.46 0.06 -20.67
C MET A 229 -28.48 0.54 -22.12
N GLN A 230 -27.69 -0.06 -23.01
CA GLN A 230 -27.72 0.11 -24.45
C GLN A 230 -28.75 -0.83 -25.10
#